data_0ca7725b6fedb55f8c994653b6f4e732
#
_entry.id   0ca7725b6fedb55f8c994653b6f4e732
#
_cell.length_a   1.000
_cell.length_b   1.000
_cell.length_c   1.000
_cell.angle_alpha   90.00
_cell.angle_beta   90.00
_cell.angle_gamma   90.00
#
_symmetry.space_group_name_H-M   'P 1'
#
loop_
_entity.id
_entity.type
_entity.pdbx_description
1 polymer ?
#
loop_
_entity_poly.entity_id
_entity_poly.type
_entity_poly.pdbx_seq_one_letter_code
_entity_poly.pdbx_strand_id
1 'polypeptide(L)'
;MTVVSKIIIGALVVWCIVWPTEAGTVLGNWNSVILANFASWYIWVVAFFIIVCLGLAIWPTAGRLLLGQPEEKPEFSNFSWFSVMFGAGIGVGMLTFAVAEPVAHFGSNPETIQGLTTGGAADNIRSAYKWSFLHWGLGAWACYAICGLSLAFFSYRRGLPLTIRSGLTPLFGSALSGILGTVIDIVAVVATILGVAQTLGFGVEQFVAGLTRIGIGGLTNVDGGASTFGIIVALIVIMGASTLSALSGVGKGIKWLSNINMVLSIFLLGFFILFGATWFGFNAMFVGIWDYLLALPYMSFNVFSSDGVDGSVASNLAQWQGWWPLFYWAWWIAFAPFVGLFLARISRGRTILEFVLGAMIVPSLMCFVWFS
;
A
#
# COMPACT_ATOMS: atom_id res chain seq x y z
N MET A 1 17.16 -19.71 -5.29
CA MET A 1 16.19 -18.71 -4.82
C MET A 1 15.48 -19.16 -3.55
N THR A 2 14.59 -20.14 -3.56
CA THR A 2 13.73 -20.53 -2.41
C THR A 2 14.49 -20.84 -1.12
N VAL A 3 15.61 -21.56 -1.18
CA VAL A 3 16.40 -21.90 0.01
C VAL A 3 17.04 -20.65 0.64
N VAL A 4 17.65 -19.80 -0.19
CA VAL A 4 18.32 -18.57 0.29
C VAL A 4 17.30 -17.60 0.90
N SER A 5 16.15 -17.38 0.27
CA SER A 5 15.10 -16.53 0.86
C SER A 5 14.62 -17.05 2.21
N LYS A 6 14.41 -18.37 2.34
CA LYS A 6 14.02 -18.99 3.62
C LYS A 6 15.09 -18.83 4.70
N ILE A 7 16.37 -18.95 4.35
CA ILE A 7 17.48 -18.75 5.28
C ILE A 7 17.52 -17.30 5.77
N ILE A 8 17.44 -16.33 4.85
CA ILE A 8 17.45 -14.90 5.19
C ILE A 8 16.29 -14.56 6.12
N ILE A 9 15.07 -14.98 5.77
CA ILE A 9 13.88 -14.70 6.56
C ILE A 9 13.95 -15.44 7.91
N GLY A 10 14.35 -16.70 7.92
CA GLY A 10 14.49 -17.47 9.14
C GLY A 10 15.52 -16.87 10.09
N ALA A 11 16.67 -16.43 9.59
CA ALA A 11 17.68 -15.74 10.39
C ALA A 11 17.15 -14.42 10.98
N LEU A 12 16.44 -13.61 10.17
CA LEU A 12 15.83 -12.38 10.63
C LEU A 12 14.78 -12.63 11.71
N VAL A 13 13.90 -13.61 11.52
CA VAL A 13 12.86 -13.99 12.50
C VAL A 13 13.49 -14.44 13.81
N VAL A 14 14.50 -15.32 13.76
CA VAL A 14 15.22 -15.77 14.96
C VAL A 14 15.86 -14.59 15.66
N TRP A 15 16.53 -13.70 14.95
CA TRP A 15 17.13 -12.50 15.52
C TRP A 15 16.09 -11.60 16.21
N CYS A 16 14.96 -11.32 15.56
CA CYS A 16 13.88 -10.50 16.13
C CYS A 16 13.24 -11.16 17.38
N ILE A 17 13.15 -12.49 17.43
CA ILE A 17 12.59 -13.21 18.59
C ILE A 17 13.57 -13.24 19.76
N VAL A 18 14.86 -13.51 19.49
CA VAL A 18 15.87 -13.69 20.54
C VAL A 18 16.34 -12.35 21.10
N TRP A 19 16.48 -11.32 20.24
CA TRP A 19 16.94 -9.98 20.62
C TRP A 19 16.01 -8.88 20.10
N PRO A 20 14.74 -8.82 20.56
CA PRO A 20 13.74 -7.90 20.00
C PRO A 20 14.11 -6.42 20.11
N THR A 21 14.66 -6.01 21.25
CA THR A 21 15.07 -4.61 21.48
C THR A 21 16.25 -4.20 20.59
N GLU A 22 17.24 -5.05 20.46
CA GLU A 22 18.41 -4.81 19.61
C GLU A 22 18.00 -4.78 18.12
N ALA A 23 17.22 -5.77 17.69
CA ALA A 23 16.69 -5.82 16.33
C ALA A 23 15.87 -4.57 15.99
N GLY A 24 15.00 -4.14 16.89
CA GLY A 24 14.21 -2.90 16.73
C GLY A 24 15.11 -1.66 16.61
N THR A 25 16.14 -1.55 17.45
CA THR A 25 17.09 -0.43 17.40
C THR A 25 17.89 -0.41 16.10
N VAL A 26 18.43 -1.54 15.68
CA VAL A 26 19.25 -1.65 14.46
C VAL A 26 18.40 -1.37 13.22
N LEU A 27 17.21 -1.98 13.11
CA LEU A 27 16.30 -1.77 11.99
C LEU A 27 15.78 -0.32 11.95
N GLY A 28 15.48 0.26 13.11
CA GLY A 28 15.08 1.67 13.22
C GLY A 28 16.19 2.62 12.77
N ASN A 29 17.44 2.37 13.17
CA ASN A 29 18.57 3.17 12.72
C ASN A 29 18.81 3.04 11.21
N TRP A 30 18.73 1.83 10.65
CA TRP A 30 18.83 1.65 9.19
C TRP A 30 17.71 2.36 8.45
N ASN A 31 16.49 2.27 8.94
CA ASN A 31 15.36 3.00 8.35
C ASN A 31 15.61 4.51 8.35
N SER A 32 16.07 5.08 9.47
CA SER A 32 16.37 6.50 9.58
C SER A 32 17.47 6.94 8.60
N VAL A 33 18.54 6.14 8.46
CA VAL A 33 19.61 6.40 7.50
C VAL A 33 19.10 6.34 6.06
N ILE A 34 18.27 5.33 5.74
CA ILE A 34 17.68 5.19 4.39
C ILE A 34 16.78 6.38 4.08
N LEU A 35 15.87 6.73 4.99
CA LEU A 35 14.96 7.85 4.77
C LEU A 35 15.70 9.18 4.63
N ALA A 36 16.73 9.43 5.43
CA ALA A 36 17.52 10.64 5.35
C ALA A 36 18.28 10.79 4.01
N ASN A 37 18.79 9.68 3.46
CA ASN A 37 19.60 9.73 2.24
C ASN A 37 18.80 9.53 0.95
N PHE A 38 17.65 8.88 1.01
CA PHE A 38 16.84 8.52 -0.16
C PHE A 38 15.47 9.21 -0.21
N ALA A 39 15.21 10.21 0.64
CA ALA A 39 13.95 10.95 0.65
C ALA A 39 13.55 11.46 -0.74
N SER A 40 14.45 12.17 -1.41
CA SER A 40 14.23 12.70 -2.76
C SER A 40 13.94 11.58 -3.77
N TRP A 41 14.67 10.46 -3.66
CA TRP A 41 14.46 9.32 -4.54
C TRP A 41 13.05 8.73 -4.39
N TYR A 42 12.58 8.51 -3.15
CA TYR A 42 11.23 8.00 -2.91
C TYR A 42 10.16 8.92 -3.50
N ILE A 43 10.26 10.22 -3.21
CA ILE A 43 9.29 11.21 -3.69
C ILE A 43 9.26 11.24 -5.23
N TRP A 44 10.41 11.38 -5.87
CA TRP A 44 10.47 11.54 -7.31
C TRP A 44 10.19 10.26 -8.10
N VAL A 45 10.57 9.10 -7.57
CA VAL A 45 10.28 7.83 -8.25
C VAL A 45 8.79 7.53 -8.28
N VAL A 46 8.06 7.85 -7.20
CA VAL A 46 6.60 7.66 -7.18
C VAL A 46 5.92 8.67 -8.12
N ALA A 47 6.36 9.93 -8.13
CA ALA A 47 5.90 10.91 -9.11
C ALA A 47 6.13 10.43 -10.55
N PHE A 48 7.31 9.89 -10.83
CA PHE A 48 7.64 9.30 -12.13
C PHE A 48 6.70 8.13 -12.50
N PHE A 49 6.37 7.26 -11.56
CA PHE A 49 5.43 6.16 -11.80
C PHE A 49 4.04 6.67 -12.17
N ILE A 50 3.54 7.71 -11.51
CA ILE A 50 2.27 8.36 -11.86
C ILE A 50 2.32 8.86 -13.32
N ILE A 51 3.37 9.62 -13.66
CA ILE A 51 3.52 10.22 -14.98
C ILE A 51 3.61 9.14 -16.07
N VAL A 52 4.40 8.09 -15.86
CA VAL A 52 4.57 7.01 -16.83
C VAL A 52 3.26 6.23 -17.02
N CYS A 53 2.58 5.85 -15.95
CA CYS A 53 1.33 5.10 -16.05
C CYS A 53 0.26 5.91 -16.78
N LEU A 54 0.03 7.16 -16.37
CA LEU A 54 -0.95 8.03 -17.02
C LEU A 54 -0.53 8.37 -18.46
N GLY A 55 0.74 8.66 -18.70
CA GLY A 55 1.28 8.92 -20.02
C GLY A 55 1.05 7.76 -20.99
N LEU A 56 1.35 6.53 -20.57
CA LEU A 56 1.10 5.33 -21.38
C LEU A 56 -0.39 5.08 -21.63
N ALA A 57 -1.23 5.34 -20.62
CA ALA A 57 -2.68 5.16 -20.76
C ALA A 57 -3.30 6.16 -21.75
N ILE A 58 -2.88 7.44 -21.69
CA ILE A 58 -3.42 8.53 -22.52
C ILE A 58 -2.85 8.49 -23.93
N TRP A 59 -1.64 7.95 -24.13
CA TRP A 59 -1.01 7.87 -25.44
C TRP A 59 -1.81 6.95 -26.37
N PRO A 60 -2.37 7.45 -27.49
CA PRO A 60 -3.37 6.70 -28.27
C PRO A 60 -2.90 5.33 -28.78
N THR A 61 -1.63 5.21 -29.15
CA THR A 61 -1.08 3.94 -29.64
C THR A 61 -0.71 3.00 -28.50
N ALA A 62 -0.13 3.50 -27.41
CA ALA A 62 0.24 2.70 -26.24
C ALA A 62 -0.99 2.26 -25.45
N GLY A 63 -1.93 3.18 -25.16
CA GLY A 63 -3.11 2.86 -24.36
C GLY A 63 -4.00 1.77 -24.96
N ARG A 64 -4.00 1.61 -26.30
CA ARG A 64 -4.74 0.56 -27.01
C ARG A 64 -4.03 -0.78 -27.11
N LEU A 65 -2.76 -0.86 -26.70
CA LEU A 65 -2.04 -2.14 -26.74
C LEU A 65 -2.66 -3.12 -25.74
N LEU A 66 -2.89 -4.35 -26.20
CA LEU A 66 -3.37 -5.44 -25.37
C LEU A 66 -2.22 -6.02 -24.53
N LEU A 67 -2.50 -6.29 -23.27
CA LEU A 67 -1.66 -7.09 -22.38
C LEU A 67 -1.90 -8.58 -22.66
N GLY A 68 -1.49 -9.02 -23.84
CA GLY A 68 -1.77 -10.35 -24.39
C GLY A 68 -1.49 -10.39 -25.88
N GLN A 69 -1.89 -11.47 -26.52
CA GLN A 69 -1.84 -11.60 -27.98
C GLN A 69 -2.94 -10.76 -28.63
N PRO A 70 -2.81 -10.36 -29.92
CA PRO A 70 -3.72 -9.40 -30.57
C PRO A 70 -5.21 -9.76 -30.53
N GLU A 71 -5.56 -11.05 -30.46
CA GLU A 71 -6.95 -11.53 -30.46
C GLU A 71 -7.42 -12.04 -29.11
N GLU A 72 -6.60 -11.87 -28.09
CA GLU A 72 -6.87 -12.40 -26.73
C GLU A 72 -7.92 -11.56 -26.03
N LYS A 73 -8.93 -12.23 -25.47
CA LYS A 73 -10.01 -11.56 -24.70
C LYS A 73 -9.70 -11.63 -23.20
N PRO A 74 -10.18 -10.65 -22.42
CA PRO A 74 -10.06 -10.69 -20.97
C PRO A 74 -10.64 -11.98 -20.36
N GLU A 75 -9.90 -12.60 -19.44
CA GLU A 75 -10.34 -13.80 -18.71
C GLU A 75 -11.51 -13.48 -17.76
N PHE A 76 -11.53 -12.27 -17.19
CA PHE A 76 -12.54 -11.82 -16.24
C PHE A 76 -13.45 -10.75 -16.84
N SER A 77 -14.76 -10.81 -16.52
CA SER A 77 -15.66 -9.68 -16.79
C SER A 77 -15.18 -8.43 -16.05
N ASN A 78 -15.62 -7.24 -16.49
CA ASN A 78 -15.24 -5.98 -15.80
C ASN A 78 -15.60 -6.01 -14.31
N PHE A 79 -16.82 -6.45 -13.97
CA PHE A 79 -17.25 -6.54 -12.59
C PHE A 79 -16.38 -7.49 -11.77
N SER A 80 -16.13 -8.70 -12.25
CA SER A 80 -15.28 -9.67 -11.54
C SER A 80 -13.85 -9.16 -11.39
N TRP A 81 -13.30 -8.53 -12.42
CA TRP A 81 -11.97 -7.97 -12.42
C TRP A 81 -11.82 -6.85 -11.37
N PHE A 82 -12.74 -5.89 -11.33
CA PHE A 82 -12.77 -4.87 -10.29
C PHE A 82 -12.96 -5.45 -8.89
N SER A 83 -13.86 -6.43 -8.73
CA SER A 83 -14.09 -7.08 -7.44
C SER A 83 -12.85 -7.78 -6.90
N VAL A 84 -12.09 -8.44 -7.77
CA VAL A 84 -10.85 -9.12 -7.39
C VAL A 84 -9.74 -8.12 -7.07
N MET A 85 -9.63 -7.02 -7.83
CA MET A 85 -8.70 -5.93 -7.50
C MET A 85 -9.06 -5.25 -6.18
N PHE A 86 -10.34 -5.00 -5.95
CA PHE A 86 -10.83 -4.44 -4.70
C PHE A 86 -10.48 -5.35 -3.51
N GLY A 87 -10.74 -6.66 -3.61
CA GLY A 87 -10.41 -7.62 -2.56
C GLY A 87 -8.92 -7.74 -2.26
N ALA A 88 -8.05 -7.43 -3.23
CA ALA A 88 -6.61 -7.39 -3.03
C ALA A 88 -6.11 -6.05 -2.45
N GLY A 89 -6.82 -4.95 -2.71
CA GLY A 89 -6.44 -3.60 -2.30
C GLY A 89 -6.99 -3.17 -0.93
N ILE A 90 -8.14 -3.73 -0.53
CA ILE A 90 -8.73 -3.45 0.78
C ILE A 90 -8.18 -4.43 1.79
N GLY A 91 -7.15 -4.01 2.46
CA GLY A 91 -6.51 -4.76 3.53
C GLY A 91 -6.62 -4.06 4.88
N VAL A 92 -6.02 -4.67 5.88
CA VAL A 92 -5.93 -4.15 7.25
C VAL A 92 -5.35 -2.73 7.26
N GLY A 93 -4.35 -2.44 6.42
CA GLY A 93 -3.73 -1.11 6.36
C GLY A 93 -4.74 -0.01 6.06
N MET A 94 -5.59 -0.18 5.04
CA MET A 94 -6.61 0.81 4.71
C MET A 94 -7.60 1.01 5.86
N LEU A 95 -8.09 -0.07 6.47
CA LEU A 95 -9.01 0.02 7.60
C LEU A 95 -8.39 0.69 8.82
N THR A 96 -7.09 0.46 9.07
CA THR A 96 -6.34 1.09 10.15
C THR A 96 -6.23 2.60 9.93
N PHE A 97 -5.80 2.99 8.74
CA PHE A 97 -5.45 4.38 8.43
C PHE A 97 -6.63 5.22 7.97
N ALA A 98 -7.76 4.62 7.56
CA ALA A 98 -8.93 5.37 7.11
C ALA A 98 -9.47 6.37 8.16
N VAL A 99 -9.30 6.06 9.44
CA VAL A 99 -9.66 6.96 10.54
C VAL A 99 -8.42 7.61 11.14
N ALA A 100 -7.37 6.83 11.38
CA ALA A 100 -6.18 7.32 12.07
C ALA A 100 -5.47 8.46 11.32
N GLU A 101 -5.39 8.37 10.00
CA GLU A 101 -4.65 9.33 9.20
C GLU A 101 -5.36 10.68 9.03
N PRO A 102 -6.63 10.76 8.63
CA PRO A 102 -7.34 12.05 8.61
C PRO A 102 -7.34 12.75 9.97
N VAL A 103 -7.49 12.00 11.07
CA VAL A 103 -7.43 12.56 12.43
C VAL A 103 -6.03 13.07 12.77
N ALA A 104 -4.98 12.33 12.43
CA ALA A 104 -3.61 12.77 12.63
C ALA A 104 -3.30 14.04 11.84
N HIS A 105 -3.68 14.08 10.57
CA HIS A 105 -3.47 15.25 9.71
C HIS A 105 -4.38 16.42 10.09
N PHE A 106 -5.54 16.17 10.69
CA PHE A 106 -6.36 17.23 11.27
C PHE A 106 -5.63 17.90 12.44
N GLY A 107 -4.85 17.14 13.21
CA GLY A 107 -3.99 17.70 14.26
C GLY A 107 -2.72 18.35 13.73
N SER A 108 -2.01 17.71 12.80
CA SER A 108 -0.71 18.18 12.30
C SER A 108 -0.44 17.72 10.87
N ASN A 109 -0.14 18.67 10.01
CA ASN A 109 0.25 18.46 8.60
C ASN A 109 1.17 19.63 8.15
N PRO A 110 1.70 19.64 6.94
CA PRO A 110 2.60 20.70 6.49
C PRO A 110 2.04 22.12 6.60
N GLU A 111 0.75 22.33 6.37
CA GLU A 111 0.13 23.64 6.51
C GLU A 111 0.07 24.10 7.97
N THR A 112 -0.22 23.19 8.90
CA THR A 112 -0.21 23.52 10.33
C THR A 112 1.21 23.77 10.84
N ILE A 113 2.18 22.99 10.39
CA ILE A 113 3.60 23.18 10.76
C ILE A 113 4.11 24.53 10.25
N GLN A 114 3.64 25.00 9.10
CA GLN A 114 3.97 26.31 8.53
C GLN A 114 3.13 27.46 9.10
N GLY A 115 2.16 27.18 9.96
CA GLY A 115 1.27 28.18 10.52
C GLY A 115 0.23 28.74 9.53
N LEU A 116 -0.04 28.03 8.43
CA LEU A 116 -1.03 28.43 7.43
C LEU A 116 -2.46 28.05 7.83
N THR A 117 -2.62 27.01 8.65
CA THR A 117 -3.88 26.55 9.22
C THR A 117 -3.68 26.19 10.69
N THR A 118 -4.77 26.10 11.44
CA THR A 118 -4.72 25.76 12.88
C THR A 118 -5.05 24.29 13.09
N GLY A 119 -4.14 23.55 13.71
CA GLY A 119 -4.36 22.13 14.04
C GLY A 119 -5.62 21.95 14.91
N GLY A 120 -6.46 20.98 14.54
CA GLY A 120 -7.73 20.73 15.24
C GLY A 120 -8.86 21.72 14.94
N ALA A 121 -8.65 22.68 14.05
CA ALA A 121 -9.67 23.68 13.69
C ALA A 121 -10.26 23.43 12.29
N ALA A 122 -11.42 24.04 12.02
CA ALA A 122 -12.18 23.81 10.80
C ALA A 122 -11.43 24.22 9.52
N ASP A 123 -10.54 25.21 9.58
CA ASP A 123 -9.70 25.66 8.47
C ASP A 123 -8.68 24.59 8.02
N ASN A 124 -8.36 23.61 8.89
CA ASN A 124 -7.44 22.53 8.59
C ASN A 124 -8.11 21.26 8.01
N ILE A 125 -9.42 21.17 7.95
CA ILE A 125 -10.13 19.97 7.44
C ILE A 125 -9.70 19.65 6.00
N ARG A 126 -9.67 20.63 5.11
CA ARG A 126 -9.28 20.46 3.70
C ARG A 126 -7.85 19.96 3.55
N SER A 127 -6.93 20.49 4.33
CA SER A 127 -5.53 20.04 4.33
C SER A 127 -5.40 18.60 4.85
N ALA A 128 -6.12 18.23 5.88
CA ALA A 128 -6.12 16.87 6.42
C ALA A 128 -6.52 15.83 5.36
N TYR A 129 -7.62 16.03 4.66
CA TYR A 129 -8.06 15.14 3.58
C TYR A 129 -7.10 15.14 2.40
N LYS A 130 -6.60 16.28 1.97
CA LYS A 130 -5.64 16.43 0.87
C LYS A 130 -4.39 15.58 1.10
N TRP A 131 -3.81 15.61 2.30
CA TRP A 131 -2.62 14.82 2.64
C TRP A 131 -2.94 13.33 2.80
N SER A 132 -4.08 12.96 3.39
CA SER A 132 -4.53 11.58 3.42
C SER A 132 -4.73 11.01 2.00
N PHE A 133 -5.32 11.78 1.11
CA PHE A 133 -5.52 11.37 -0.28
C PHE A 133 -4.21 11.27 -1.08
N LEU A 134 -3.16 12.00 -0.70
CA LEU A 134 -1.84 11.83 -1.29
C LEU A 134 -1.33 10.40 -1.08
N HIS A 135 -1.43 9.90 0.14
CA HIS A 135 -0.85 8.61 0.52
C HIS A 135 -1.61 7.41 -0.03
N TRP A 136 -2.93 7.52 -0.22
CA TRP A 136 -3.81 6.45 -0.66
C TRP A 136 -4.37 6.62 -2.07
N GLY A 137 -4.00 7.73 -2.72
CA GLY A 137 -4.40 8.06 -4.08
C GLY A 137 -3.44 7.50 -5.14
N LEU A 138 -3.27 8.30 -6.20
CA LEU A 138 -2.59 7.88 -7.43
C LEU A 138 -1.17 7.34 -7.20
N GLY A 139 -0.42 7.90 -6.24
CA GLY A 139 0.96 7.49 -5.95
C GLY A 139 1.07 6.03 -5.48
N ALA A 140 0.23 5.65 -4.52
CA ALA A 140 0.16 4.28 -4.00
C ALA A 140 -0.09 3.26 -5.12
N TRP A 141 -1.13 3.51 -5.89
CA TRP A 141 -1.58 2.59 -6.93
C TRP A 141 -0.69 2.62 -8.17
N ALA A 142 0.02 3.73 -8.44
CA ALA A 142 1.03 3.80 -9.49
C ALA A 142 2.21 2.87 -9.22
N CYS A 143 2.63 2.69 -7.97
CA CYS A 143 3.68 1.73 -7.60
C CYS A 143 3.30 0.30 -8.02
N TYR A 144 2.05 -0.07 -7.80
CA TYR A 144 1.54 -1.39 -8.20
C TYR A 144 1.28 -1.49 -9.69
N ALA A 145 0.70 -0.44 -10.27
CA ALA A 145 0.36 -0.41 -11.67
C ALA A 145 1.59 -0.51 -12.58
N ILE A 146 2.67 0.24 -12.30
CA ILE A 146 3.89 0.19 -13.12
C ILE A 146 4.53 -1.21 -13.09
N CYS A 147 4.58 -1.84 -11.92
CA CYS A 147 5.09 -3.19 -11.78
C CYS A 147 4.21 -4.20 -12.52
N GLY A 148 2.90 -4.16 -12.29
CA GLY A 148 1.95 -5.06 -12.96
C GLY A 148 1.90 -4.89 -14.47
N LEU A 149 1.96 -3.64 -14.95
CA LEU A 149 1.98 -3.31 -16.36
C LEU A 149 3.22 -3.87 -17.05
N SER A 150 4.40 -3.67 -16.47
CA SER A 150 5.65 -4.20 -17.02
C SER A 150 5.63 -5.73 -17.07
N LEU A 151 5.22 -6.39 -15.99
CA LEU A 151 5.12 -7.85 -15.92
C LEU A 151 4.12 -8.40 -16.93
N ALA A 152 2.93 -7.83 -17.03
CA ALA A 152 1.91 -8.26 -18.00
C ALA A 152 2.38 -8.08 -19.45
N PHE A 153 2.98 -6.92 -19.77
CA PHE A 153 3.47 -6.64 -21.10
C PHE A 153 4.58 -7.60 -21.51
N PHE A 154 5.62 -7.77 -20.69
CA PHE A 154 6.74 -8.62 -21.05
C PHE A 154 6.40 -10.11 -21.01
N SER A 155 5.50 -10.53 -20.11
CA SER A 155 5.09 -11.94 -20.07
C SER A 155 4.09 -12.30 -21.16
N TYR A 156 3.00 -11.58 -21.29
CA TYR A 156 1.94 -12.01 -22.20
C TYR A 156 2.15 -11.57 -23.65
N ARG A 157 2.80 -10.41 -23.85
CA ARG A 157 3.05 -9.91 -25.20
C ARG A 157 4.40 -10.28 -25.74
N ARG A 158 5.42 -10.42 -24.89
CA ARG A 158 6.80 -10.75 -25.29
C ARG A 158 7.20 -12.19 -24.98
N GLY A 159 6.32 -12.98 -24.33
CA GLY A 159 6.52 -14.39 -24.05
C GLY A 159 7.55 -14.70 -22.95
N LEU A 160 7.91 -13.71 -22.11
CA LEU A 160 8.79 -13.96 -20.97
C LEU A 160 8.03 -14.65 -19.83
N PRO A 161 8.71 -15.38 -18.94
CA PRO A 161 8.07 -15.95 -17.75
C PRO A 161 7.40 -14.87 -16.88
N LEU A 162 6.29 -15.18 -16.24
CA LEU A 162 5.65 -14.28 -15.31
C LEU A 162 6.39 -14.29 -13.95
N THR A 163 7.55 -13.63 -13.93
CA THR A 163 8.43 -13.48 -12.76
C THR A 163 8.88 -12.04 -12.64
N ILE A 164 9.26 -11.61 -11.44
CA ILE A 164 9.64 -10.20 -11.18
C ILE A 164 10.81 -9.77 -12.08
N ARG A 165 11.81 -10.64 -12.26
CA ARG A 165 12.95 -10.35 -13.13
C ARG A 165 12.55 -10.04 -14.58
N SER A 166 11.43 -10.56 -15.05
CA SER A 166 11.00 -10.38 -16.46
C SER A 166 10.70 -8.91 -16.78
N GLY A 167 10.20 -8.13 -15.81
CA GLY A 167 10.02 -6.70 -15.98
C GLY A 167 11.32 -5.91 -16.21
N LEU A 168 12.45 -6.46 -15.78
CA LEU A 168 13.79 -5.86 -15.91
C LEU A 168 14.61 -6.41 -17.08
N THR A 169 14.11 -7.46 -17.75
CA THR A 169 14.81 -8.09 -18.88
C THR A 169 15.21 -7.12 -20.00
N PRO A 170 14.40 -6.10 -20.36
CA PRO A 170 14.79 -5.13 -21.38
C PRO A 170 16.01 -4.31 -21.04
N LEU A 171 16.29 -4.10 -19.75
CA LEU A 171 17.44 -3.32 -19.28
C LEU A 171 18.70 -4.16 -19.13
N PHE A 172 18.56 -5.38 -18.64
CA PHE A 172 19.71 -6.22 -18.25
C PHE A 172 19.91 -7.46 -19.14
N GLY A 173 18.98 -7.72 -20.06
CA GLY A 173 19.10 -8.82 -21.04
C GLY A 173 19.37 -10.18 -20.41
N SER A 174 20.35 -10.90 -20.98
CA SER A 174 20.75 -12.23 -20.55
C SER A 174 21.40 -12.28 -19.14
N ALA A 175 21.84 -11.18 -18.59
CA ALA A 175 22.38 -11.12 -17.22
C ALA A 175 21.35 -11.58 -16.18
N LEU A 176 20.05 -11.45 -16.48
CA LEU A 176 18.96 -11.89 -15.59
C LEU A 176 18.70 -13.40 -15.64
N SER A 177 19.26 -14.12 -16.58
CA SER A 177 19.21 -15.60 -16.54
C SER A 177 20.16 -16.21 -15.51
N GLY A 178 21.11 -15.43 -14.99
CA GLY A 178 22.12 -15.85 -14.02
C GLY A 178 21.81 -15.44 -12.55
N ILE A 179 22.90 -15.17 -11.83
CA ILE A 179 22.89 -14.81 -10.41
C ILE A 179 22.10 -13.51 -10.16
N LEU A 180 22.27 -12.50 -11.03
CA LEU A 180 21.58 -11.21 -10.88
C LEU A 180 20.06 -11.38 -10.82
N GLY A 181 19.46 -12.13 -11.74
CA GLY A 181 18.02 -12.39 -11.73
C GLY A 181 17.58 -13.17 -10.48
N THR A 182 18.42 -14.10 -10.00
CA THR A 182 18.14 -14.82 -8.76
C THR A 182 18.16 -13.89 -7.54
N VAL A 183 19.10 -12.95 -7.48
CA VAL A 183 19.16 -11.93 -6.41
C VAL A 183 17.92 -11.04 -6.44
N ILE A 184 17.51 -10.56 -7.62
CA ILE A 184 16.30 -9.74 -7.76
C ILE A 184 15.06 -10.48 -7.25
N ASP A 185 14.88 -11.73 -7.63
CA ASP A 185 13.73 -12.53 -7.14
C ASP A 185 13.81 -12.78 -5.62
N ILE A 186 15.01 -12.98 -5.04
CA ILE A 186 15.19 -13.11 -3.59
C ILE A 186 14.79 -11.82 -2.88
N VAL A 187 15.28 -10.67 -3.34
CA VAL A 187 14.96 -9.36 -2.77
C VAL A 187 13.45 -9.12 -2.82
N ALA A 188 12.80 -9.39 -3.95
CA ALA A 188 11.36 -9.23 -4.09
C ALA A 188 10.57 -10.12 -3.10
N VAL A 189 10.98 -11.38 -2.93
CA VAL A 189 10.33 -12.29 -1.97
C VAL A 189 10.54 -11.82 -0.53
N VAL A 190 11.76 -11.42 -0.17
CA VAL A 190 12.08 -10.95 1.20
C VAL A 190 11.30 -9.66 1.49
N ALA A 191 11.33 -8.67 0.59
CA ALA A 191 10.58 -7.41 0.74
C ALA A 191 9.07 -7.67 0.90
N THR A 192 8.50 -8.57 0.09
CA THR A 192 7.08 -8.94 0.18
C THR A 192 6.75 -9.54 1.55
N ILE A 193 7.57 -10.47 2.06
CA ILE A 193 7.30 -11.11 3.35
C ILE A 193 7.41 -10.11 4.50
N LEU A 194 8.40 -9.22 4.47
CA LEU A 194 8.54 -8.16 5.49
C LEU A 194 7.35 -7.18 5.46
N GLY A 195 6.90 -6.78 4.28
CA GLY A 195 5.71 -5.95 4.13
C GLY A 195 4.45 -6.65 4.65
N VAL A 196 4.25 -7.93 4.34
CA VAL A 196 3.13 -8.72 4.89
C VAL A 196 3.21 -8.82 6.40
N ALA A 197 4.40 -9.02 6.97
CA ALA A 197 4.61 -9.07 8.42
C ALA A 197 4.21 -7.75 9.09
N GLN A 198 4.57 -6.60 8.50
CA GLN A 198 4.16 -5.27 8.98
C GLN A 198 2.63 -5.11 8.98
N THR A 199 1.98 -5.45 7.86
CA THR A 199 0.51 -5.38 7.75
C THR A 199 -0.18 -6.30 8.75
N LEU A 200 0.38 -7.50 8.98
CA LEU A 200 -0.13 -8.42 9.99
C LEU A 200 0.02 -7.84 11.40
N GLY A 201 1.10 -7.12 11.68
CA GLY A 201 1.28 -6.40 12.95
C GLY A 201 0.13 -5.42 13.23
N PHE A 202 -0.23 -4.57 12.26
CA PHE A 202 -1.41 -3.69 12.38
C PHE A 202 -2.70 -4.48 12.61
N GLY A 203 -2.87 -5.62 11.92
CA GLY A 203 -4.04 -6.50 12.11
C GLY A 203 -4.13 -7.08 13.51
N VAL A 204 -3.01 -7.46 14.09
CA VAL A 204 -2.93 -7.98 15.47
C VAL A 204 -3.32 -6.91 16.47
N GLU A 205 -2.76 -5.71 16.36
CA GLU A 205 -3.08 -4.58 17.25
C GLU A 205 -4.57 -4.22 17.18
N GLN A 206 -5.13 -4.12 15.97
CA GLN A 206 -6.56 -3.83 15.79
C GLN A 206 -7.47 -4.93 16.32
N PHE A 207 -7.10 -6.19 16.10
CA PHE A 207 -7.88 -7.33 16.58
C PHE A 207 -7.92 -7.35 18.12
N VAL A 208 -6.77 -7.17 18.76
CA VAL A 208 -6.67 -7.10 20.23
C VAL A 208 -7.46 -5.90 20.77
N ALA A 209 -7.28 -4.72 20.19
CA ALA A 209 -8.01 -3.52 20.59
C ALA A 209 -9.53 -3.70 20.43
N GLY A 210 -9.96 -4.32 19.33
CA GLY A 210 -11.37 -4.62 19.08
C GLY A 210 -11.97 -5.57 20.12
N LEU A 211 -11.28 -6.66 20.43
CA LEU A 211 -11.72 -7.62 21.45
C LEU A 211 -11.81 -6.98 22.85
N THR A 212 -10.83 -6.16 23.19
CA THR A 212 -10.82 -5.46 24.48
C THR A 212 -12.01 -4.47 24.59
N ARG A 213 -12.35 -3.77 23.50
CA ARG A 213 -13.50 -2.84 23.48
C ARG A 213 -14.86 -3.52 23.64
N ILE A 214 -14.99 -4.76 23.21
CA ILE A 214 -16.21 -5.54 23.41
C ILE A 214 -16.23 -6.31 24.74
N GLY A 215 -15.25 -6.04 25.63
CA GLY A 215 -15.23 -6.56 27.00
C GLY A 215 -14.38 -7.81 27.23
N ILE A 216 -13.60 -8.26 26.24
CA ILE A 216 -12.65 -9.38 26.42
C ILE A 216 -11.35 -8.83 27.02
N GLY A 217 -11.19 -8.95 28.34
CA GLY A 217 -10.03 -8.44 29.09
C GLY A 217 -8.79 -9.34 28.97
N GLY A 218 -7.66 -8.84 29.53
CA GLY A 218 -6.40 -9.58 29.62
C GLY A 218 -5.56 -9.66 28.35
N LEU A 219 -5.97 -8.97 27.27
CA LEU A 219 -5.28 -9.00 25.98
C LEU A 219 -4.37 -7.79 25.75
N THR A 220 -4.48 -6.75 26.61
CA THR A 220 -3.69 -5.51 26.51
C THR A 220 -2.76 -5.33 27.71
N ASN A 221 -1.68 -4.60 27.50
CA ASN A 221 -0.79 -4.08 28.52
C ASN A 221 -1.41 -2.86 29.25
N VAL A 222 -0.73 -2.37 30.27
CA VAL A 222 -1.16 -1.17 31.05
C VAL A 222 -1.20 0.08 30.20
N ASP A 223 -0.35 0.19 29.21
CA ASP A 223 -0.27 1.27 28.22
C ASP A 223 -1.33 1.20 27.10
N GLY A 224 -2.15 0.14 27.11
CA GLY A 224 -3.21 -0.08 26.14
C GLY A 224 -2.81 -0.80 24.85
N GLY A 225 -1.52 -1.04 24.64
CA GLY A 225 -1.02 -1.85 23.51
C GLY A 225 -1.29 -3.35 23.71
N ALA A 226 -1.19 -4.14 22.63
CA ALA A 226 -1.37 -5.59 22.72
C ALA A 226 -0.34 -6.24 23.64
N SER A 227 -0.81 -7.05 24.59
CA SER A 227 0.08 -7.86 25.44
C SER A 227 0.65 -9.04 24.64
N THR A 228 1.75 -9.63 25.10
CA THR A 228 2.31 -10.85 24.49
C THR A 228 1.26 -11.95 24.35
N PHE A 229 0.41 -12.13 25.36
CA PHE A 229 -0.69 -13.08 25.30
C PHE A 229 -1.73 -12.69 24.24
N GLY A 230 -2.11 -11.41 24.16
CA GLY A 230 -3.02 -10.87 23.15
C GLY A 230 -2.48 -11.07 21.72
N ILE A 231 -1.19 -10.81 21.51
CA ILE A 231 -0.50 -11.04 20.24
C ILE A 231 -0.57 -12.51 19.84
N ILE A 232 -0.27 -13.44 20.74
CA ILE A 232 -0.31 -14.88 20.47
C ILE A 232 -1.73 -15.31 20.10
N VAL A 233 -2.75 -14.89 20.86
CA VAL A 233 -4.14 -15.20 20.56
C VAL A 233 -4.55 -14.67 19.18
N ALA A 234 -4.24 -13.42 18.88
CA ALA A 234 -4.51 -12.81 17.59
C ALA A 234 -3.84 -13.57 16.43
N LEU A 235 -2.56 -13.90 16.58
CA LEU A 235 -1.81 -14.66 15.58
C LEU A 235 -2.41 -16.06 15.36
N ILE A 236 -2.79 -16.79 16.42
CA ILE A 236 -3.42 -18.10 16.29
C ILE A 236 -4.73 -18.00 15.49
N VAL A 237 -5.56 -16.99 15.77
CA VAL A 237 -6.84 -16.81 15.08
C VAL A 237 -6.62 -16.39 13.63
N ILE A 238 -5.83 -15.35 13.40
CA ILE A 238 -5.64 -14.76 12.05
C ILE A 238 -4.87 -15.72 11.16
N MET A 239 -3.74 -16.25 11.64
CA MET A 239 -2.90 -17.18 10.87
C MET A 239 -3.57 -18.54 10.73
N GLY A 240 -4.32 -18.99 11.74
CA GLY A 240 -5.13 -20.22 11.68
C GLY A 240 -6.19 -20.13 10.59
N ALA A 241 -6.97 -19.06 10.57
CA ALA A 241 -7.97 -18.81 9.53
C ALA A 241 -7.33 -18.71 8.12
N SER A 242 -6.23 -17.98 8.00
CA SER A 242 -5.49 -17.84 6.76
C SER A 242 -4.94 -19.18 6.25
N THR A 243 -4.35 -19.99 7.15
CA THR A 243 -3.80 -21.31 6.81
C THR A 243 -4.91 -22.29 6.39
N LEU A 244 -6.01 -22.35 7.13
CA LEU A 244 -7.16 -23.18 6.76
C LEU A 244 -7.74 -22.78 5.41
N SER A 245 -7.83 -21.48 5.15
CA SER A 245 -8.24 -20.93 3.86
C SER A 245 -7.31 -21.37 2.73
N ALA A 246 -5.99 -21.25 2.94
CA ALA A 246 -5.01 -21.66 1.95
C ALA A 246 -5.02 -23.17 1.68
N LEU A 247 -5.15 -24.00 2.71
CA LEU A 247 -5.23 -25.46 2.59
C LEU A 247 -6.50 -25.93 1.86
N SER A 248 -7.62 -25.22 2.01
CA SER A 248 -8.86 -25.53 1.30
C SER A 248 -8.86 -25.13 -0.18
N GLY A 249 -7.82 -24.42 -0.63
CA GLY A 249 -7.58 -24.04 -2.01
C GLY A 249 -8.26 -22.74 -2.46
N VAL A 250 -7.76 -22.20 -3.57
CA VAL A 250 -8.17 -20.90 -4.13
C VAL A 250 -9.66 -20.82 -4.43
N GLY A 251 -10.24 -21.90 -4.95
CA GLY A 251 -11.66 -21.94 -5.36
C GLY A 251 -12.67 -22.02 -4.22
N LYS A 252 -12.22 -22.38 -3.01
CA LYS A 252 -13.10 -22.53 -1.84
C LYS A 252 -12.76 -21.55 -0.72
N GLY A 253 -11.67 -21.74 0.00
CA GLY A 253 -11.38 -20.98 1.20
C GLY A 253 -11.02 -19.52 0.95
N ILE A 254 -10.12 -19.25 -0.01
CA ILE A 254 -9.72 -17.88 -0.34
C ILE A 254 -10.92 -17.09 -0.86
N LYS A 255 -11.71 -17.68 -1.76
CA LYS A 255 -12.94 -17.09 -2.27
C LYS A 255 -13.95 -16.79 -1.15
N TRP A 256 -14.12 -17.71 -0.20
CA TRP A 256 -15.07 -17.55 0.91
C TRP A 256 -14.68 -16.42 1.85
N LEU A 257 -13.42 -16.37 2.28
CA LEU A 257 -12.89 -15.30 3.13
C LEU A 257 -12.94 -13.93 2.42
N SER A 258 -12.58 -13.88 1.14
CA SER A 258 -12.66 -12.65 0.36
C SER A 258 -14.09 -12.13 0.23
N ASN A 259 -15.07 -13.03 0.00
CA ASN A 259 -16.47 -12.65 -0.07
C ASN A 259 -17.01 -12.14 1.28
N ILE A 260 -16.65 -12.81 2.40
CA ILE A 260 -17.01 -12.34 3.74
C ILE A 260 -16.41 -10.95 3.99
N ASN A 261 -15.12 -10.76 3.71
CA ASN A 261 -14.47 -9.46 3.86
C ASN A 261 -15.19 -8.37 3.06
N MET A 262 -15.54 -8.65 1.81
CA MET A 262 -16.27 -7.68 0.96
C MET A 262 -17.65 -7.34 1.53
N VAL A 263 -18.43 -8.35 1.96
CA VAL A 263 -19.76 -8.13 2.54
C VAL A 263 -19.65 -7.30 3.82
N LEU A 264 -18.70 -7.63 4.70
CA LEU A 264 -18.47 -6.87 5.94
C LEU A 264 -18.01 -5.45 5.65
N SER A 265 -17.14 -5.26 4.66
CA SER A 265 -16.67 -3.93 4.24
C SER A 265 -17.81 -3.07 3.69
N ILE A 266 -18.65 -3.64 2.81
CA ILE A 266 -19.84 -2.95 2.28
C ILE A 266 -20.85 -2.63 3.40
N PHE A 267 -21.05 -3.58 4.32
CA PHE A 267 -21.92 -3.37 5.47
C PHE A 267 -21.41 -2.21 6.35
N LEU A 268 -20.12 -2.20 6.66
CA LEU A 268 -19.51 -1.16 7.48
C LEU A 268 -19.58 0.21 6.80
N LEU A 269 -19.25 0.28 5.51
CA LEU A 269 -19.35 1.51 4.73
C LEU A 269 -20.82 1.99 4.66
N GLY A 270 -21.76 1.09 4.40
CA GLY A 270 -23.19 1.40 4.39
C GLY A 270 -23.69 1.90 5.75
N PHE A 271 -23.19 1.31 6.84
CA PHE A 271 -23.50 1.77 8.18
C PHE A 271 -23.02 3.22 8.41
N PHE A 272 -21.77 3.55 8.05
CA PHE A 272 -21.26 4.90 8.17
C PHE A 272 -22.01 5.90 7.27
N ILE A 273 -22.38 5.50 6.06
CA ILE A 273 -23.18 6.35 5.17
C ILE A 273 -24.58 6.62 5.77
N LEU A 274 -25.22 5.63 6.38
CA LEU A 274 -26.58 5.78 6.89
C LEU A 274 -26.66 6.49 8.25
N PHE A 275 -25.68 6.26 9.12
CA PHE A 275 -25.70 6.71 10.52
C PHE A 275 -24.62 7.75 10.84
N GLY A 276 -23.68 8.01 9.94
CA GLY A 276 -22.63 9.00 10.09
C GLY A 276 -23.04 10.40 9.62
N ALA A 277 -22.07 11.30 9.60
CA ALA A 277 -22.23 12.65 9.08
C ALA A 277 -22.14 12.66 7.53
N THR A 278 -23.05 11.97 6.87
CA THR A 278 -23.03 11.64 5.44
C THR A 278 -22.79 12.85 4.54
N TRP A 279 -23.47 13.96 4.79
CA TRP A 279 -23.30 15.17 3.99
C TRP A 279 -21.92 15.80 4.15
N PHE A 280 -21.37 15.75 5.37
CA PHE A 280 -20.00 16.15 5.63
C PHE A 280 -19.01 15.26 4.88
N GLY A 281 -19.17 13.92 4.96
CA GLY A 281 -18.30 12.97 4.26
C GLY A 281 -18.30 13.17 2.75
N PHE A 282 -19.48 13.32 2.12
CA PHE A 282 -19.55 13.60 0.68
C PHE A 282 -18.88 14.92 0.32
N ASN A 283 -19.11 15.99 1.08
CA ASN A 283 -18.46 17.26 0.83
C ASN A 283 -16.94 17.16 0.99
N ALA A 284 -16.47 16.54 2.08
CA ALA A 284 -15.04 16.31 2.34
C ALA A 284 -14.39 15.51 1.23
N MET A 285 -15.06 14.46 0.72
CA MET A 285 -14.59 13.65 -0.40
C MET A 285 -14.39 14.48 -1.67
N PHE A 286 -15.43 15.17 -2.13
CA PHE A 286 -15.34 15.91 -3.40
C PHE A 286 -14.38 17.10 -3.32
N VAL A 287 -14.42 17.86 -2.23
CA VAL A 287 -13.50 18.99 -2.00
C VAL A 287 -12.08 18.47 -1.80
N GLY A 288 -11.91 17.39 -1.03
CA GLY A 288 -10.61 16.77 -0.82
C GLY A 288 -9.99 16.20 -2.10
N ILE A 289 -10.79 15.57 -2.98
CA ILE A 289 -10.32 15.11 -4.30
C ILE A 289 -9.87 16.31 -5.14
N TRP A 290 -10.65 17.38 -5.15
CA TRP A 290 -10.32 18.60 -5.89
C TRP A 290 -9.01 19.21 -5.40
N ASP A 291 -8.87 19.41 -4.09
CA ASP A 291 -7.67 19.96 -3.47
C ASP A 291 -6.44 19.06 -3.70
N TYR A 292 -6.63 17.75 -3.60
CA TYR A 292 -5.60 16.76 -3.90
C TYR A 292 -5.10 16.86 -5.34
N LEU A 293 -6.01 16.88 -6.32
CA LEU A 293 -5.63 16.95 -7.73
C LEU A 293 -4.93 18.26 -8.09
N LEU A 294 -5.38 19.39 -7.54
CA LEU A 294 -4.73 20.68 -7.75
C LEU A 294 -3.33 20.75 -7.12
N ALA A 295 -3.18 20.17 -5.92
CA ALA A 295 -1.91 20.18 -5.20
C ALA A 295 -0.99 19.02 -5.60
N LEU A 296 -1.47 18.03 -6.35
CA LEU A 296 -0.73 16.82 -6.71
C LEU A 296 0.65 17.10 -7.33
N PRO A 297 0.81 18.04 -8.29
CA PRO A 297 2.14 18.33 -8.83
C PRO A 297 3.10 18.82 -7.75
N TYR A 298 2.68 19.75 -6.89
CA TYR A 298 3.49 20.24 -5.78
C TYR A 298 3.84 19.10 -4.81
N MET A 299 2.85 18.38 -4.30
CA MET A 299 3.03 17.33 -3.30
C MET A 299 3.89 16.16 -3.82
N SER A 300 3.83 15.86 -5.13
CA SER A 300 4.57 14.76 -5.75
C SER A 300 6.06 15.06 -5.97
N PHE A 301 6.47 16.32 -5.97
CA PHE A 301 7.86 16.69 -6.24
C PHE A 301 8.54 17.42 -5.08
N ASN A 302 7.78 17.86 -4.09
CA ASN A 302 8.33 18.63 -2.98
C ASN A 302 9.01 17.73 -1.95
N VAL A 303 10.29 18.04 -1.69
CA VAL A 303 11.11 17.35 -0.69
C VAL A 303 11.43 18.35 0.41
N PHE A 304 10.99 18.06 1.61
CA PHE A 304 11.31 18.84 2.79
C PHE A 304 12.68 18.42 3.33
N SER A 305 13.57 19.38 3.48
CA SER A 305 14.91 19.16 4.02
C SER A 305 15.05 19.83 5.38
N SER A 306 15.62 19.11 6.35
CA SER A 306 15.94 19.68 7.65
C SER A 306 17.08 20.71 7.51
N ASP A 307 17.01 21.78 8.29
CA ASP A 307 18.09 22.77 8.44
C ASP A 307 19.06 22.41 9.57
N GLY A 308 18.84 21.26 10.22
CA GLY A 308 19.64 20.79 11.36
C GLY A 308 19.32 21.47 12.68
N VAL A 309 18.33 22.38 12.71
CA VAL A 309 17.88 23.04 13.94
C VAL A 309 16.67 22.29 14.48
N ASP A 310 16.80 21.77 15.68
CA ASP A 310 15.73 21.00 16.34
C ASP A 310 14.51 21.89 16.62
N GLY A 311 13.31 21.38 16.27
CA GLY A 311 12.06 22.13 16.43
C GLY A 311 11.82 23.25 15.40
N SER A 312 12.72 23.51 14.46
CA SER A 312 12.48 24.46 13.37
C SER A 312 11.35 23.98 12.45
N VAL A 313 10.72 24.89 11.72
CA VAL A 313 9.70 24.57 10.71
C VAL A 313 10.27 23.60 9.67
N ALA A 314 11.48 23.82 9.20
CA ALA A 314 12.14 22.97 8.20
C ALA A 314 12.37 21.55 8.73
N SER A 315 12.89 21.40 9.94
CA SER A 315 13.13 20.11 10.58
C SER A 315 11.82 19.37 10.88
N ASN A 316 10.79 20.07 11.35
CA ASN A 316 9.46 19.48 11.60
C ASN A 316 8.78 19.00 10.30
N LEU A 317 8.91 19.74 9.20
CA LEU A 317 8.42 19.34 7.89
C LEU A 317 9.14 18.09 7.36
N ALA A 318 10.47 18.05 7.47
CA ALA A 318 11.26 16.88 7.07
C ALA A 318 10.91 15.64 7.90
N GLN A 319 10.72 15.81 9.22
CA GLN A 319 10.29 14.73 10.11
C GLN A 319 8.88 14.24 9.75
N TRP A 320 7.92 15.14 9.51
CA TRP A 320 6.57 14.81 9.08
C TRP A 320 6.60 14.02 7.76
N GLN A 321 7.40 14.46 6.78
CA GLN A 321 7.54 13.76 5.51
C GLN A 321 8.14 12.36 5.69
N GLY A 322 9.08 12.19 6.62
CA GLY A 322 9.65 10.89 7.00
C GLY A 322 8.58 9.93 7.54
N TRP A 323 7.71 10.40 8.41
CA TRP A 323 6.69 9.59 9.06
C TRP A 323 5.50 9.24 8.15
N TRP A 324 5.21 10.07 7.14
CA TRP A 324 4.03 9.92 6.29
C TRP A 324 4.39 9.59 4.83
N PRO A 325 4.72 10.50 3.94
CA PRO A 325 4.96 10.14 2.55
C PRO A 325 6.06 9.10 2.36
N LEU A 326 7.22 9.25 3.04
CA LEU A 326 8.34 8.33 2.84
C LEU A 326 8.04 6.93 3.40
N PHE A 327 7.35 6.85 4.54
CA PHE A 327 6.87 5.60 5.10
C PHE A 327 5.93 4.89 4.10
N TYR A 328 4.93 5.61 3.55
CA TYR A 328 4.00 5.04 2.59
C TYR A 328 4.68 4.63 1.29
N TRP A 329 5.55 5.46 0.74
CA TRP A 329 6.25 5.13 -0.50
C TRP A 329 7.15 3.90 -0.33
N ALA A 330 7.86 3.79 0.78
CA ALA A 330 8.63 2.59 1.10
C ALA A 330 7.74 1.34 1.19
N TRP A 331 6.60 1.46 1.86
CA TRP A 331 5.62 0.37 1.98
C TRP A 331 5.06 -0.04 0.62
N TRP A 332 4.56 0.91 -0.17
CA TRP A 332 3.99 0.60 -1.49
C TRP A 332 5.02 0.01 -2.45
N ILE A 333 6.24 0.52 -2.48
CA ILE A 333 7.32 -0.02 -3.30
C ILE A 333 7.71 -1.43 -2.86
N ALA A 334 7.77 -1.71 -1.56
CA ALA A 334 8.07 -3.05 -1.04
C ALA A 334 6.99 -4.08 -1.43
N PHE A 335 5.73 -3.68 -1.48
CA PHE A 335 4.61 -4.53 -1.92
C PHE A 335 4.44 -4.63 -3.44
N ALA A 336 4.99 -3.71 -4.20
CA ALA A 336 4.77 -3.63 -5.65
C ALA A 336 5.10 -4.93 -6.41
N PRO A 337 6.14 -5.70 -6.09
CA PRO A 337 6.39 -6.99 -6.75
C PRO A 337 5.24 -7.98 -6.58
N PHE A 338 4.69 -8.10 -5.37
CA PHE A 338 3.61 -9.04 -5.07
C PHE A 338 2.28 -8.60 -5.70
N VAL A 339 1.86 -7.37 -5.41
CA VAL A 339 0.59 -6.83 -5.92
C VAL A 339 0.64 -6.68 -7.44
N GLY A 340 1.77 -6.21 -7.99
CA GLY A 340 1.97 -6.09 -9.43
C GLY A 340 1.89 -7.43 -10.16
N LEU A 341 2.47 -8.49 -9.60
CA LEU A 341 2.37 -9.84 -10.15
C LEU A 341 0.90 -10.31 -10.18
N PHE A 342 0.17 -10.06 -9.10
CA PHE A 342 -1.24 -10.37 -9.01
C PHE A 342 -2.07 -9.58 -10.04
N LEU A 343 -1.87 -8.26 -10.14
CA LEU A 343 -2.55 -7.41 -11.11
C LEU A 343 -2.26 -7.85 -12.55
N ALA A 344 -1.00 -8.20 -12.85
CA ALA A 344 -0.63 -8.76 -14.15
C ALA A 344 -1.43 -10.02 -14.45
N ARG A 345 -1.50 -10.95 -13.49
CA ARG A 345 -2.17 -12.25 -13.67
C ARG A 345 -3.65 -12.13 -14.00
N ILE A 346 -4.36 -11.20 -13.38
CA ILE A 346 -5.81 -11.03 -13.56
C ILE A 346 -6.18 -10.12 -14.73
N SER A 347 -5.19 -9.45 -15.35
CA SER A 347 -5.43 -8.41 -16.37
C SER A 347 -5.05 -8.84 -17.79
N ARG A 348 -4.78 -10.13 -18.01
CA ARG A 348 -4.48 -10.67 -19.33
C ARG A 348 -5.62 -10.39 -20.31
N GLY A 349 -5.28 -9.94 -21.53
CA GLY A 349 -6.26 -9.59 -22.57
C GLY A 349 -6.89 -8.20 -22.43
N ARG A 350 -6.48 -7.39 -21.46
CA ARG A 350 -6.93 -5.98 -21.32
C ARG A 350 -5.97 -5.04 -22.02
N THR A 351 -6.46 -3.88 -22.41
CA THR A 351 -5.62 -2.79 -22.92
C THR A 351 -4.84 -2.12 -21.77
N ILE A 352 -3.74 -1.44 -22.12
CA ILE A 352 -2.98 -0.63 -21.16
C ILE A 352 -3.87 0.44 -20.51
N LEU A 353 -4.72 1.10 -21.29
CA LEU A 353 -5.67 2.09 -20.76
C LEU A 353 -6.62 1.47 -19.73
N GLU A 354 -7.27 0.35 -20.07
CA GLU A 354 -8.13 -0.35 -19.11
C GLU A 354 -7.38 -0.77 -17.86
N PHE A 355 -6.15 -1.28 -18.02
CA PHE A 355 -5.32 -1.70 -16.90
C PHE A 355 -5.01 -0.53 -15.96
N VAL A 356 -4.55 0.61 -16.50
CA VAL A 356 -4.20 1.78 -15.68
C VAL A 356 -5.45 2.37 -15.00
N LEU A 357 -6.57 2.47 -15.72
CA LEU A 357 -7.83 2.93 -15.12
C LEU A 357 -8.26 2.00 -13.98
N GLY A 358 -8.23 0.69 -14.20
CA GLY A 358 -8.63 -0.28 -13.20
C GLY A 358 -7.67 -0.39 -12.02
N ALA A 359 -6.36 -0.43 -12.27
CA ALA A 359 -5.35 -0.66 -11.24
C ALA A 359 -4.97 0.62 -10.47
N MET A 360 -5.29 1.82 -10.98
CA MET A 360 -4.83 3.07 -10.40
C MET A 360 -5.99 4.00 -10.03
N ILE A 361 -6.90 4.28 -10.95
CA ILE A 361 -7.98 5.26 -10.71
C ILE A 361 -9.07 4.67 -9.81
N VAL A 362 -9.55 3.48 -10.11
CA VAL A 362 -10.66 2.86 -9.35
C VAL A 362 -10.28 2.63 -7.89
N PRO A 363 -9.13 2.04 -7.55
CA PRO A 363 -8.73 1.87 -6.16
C PRO A 363 -8.48 3.19 -5.43
N SER A 364 -7.95 4.22 -6.09
CA SER A 364 -7.81 5.56 -5.51
C SER A 364 -9.17 6.13 -5.10
N LEU A 365 -10.16 6.06 -5.99
CA LEU A 365 -11.52 6.51 -5.67
C LEU A 365 -12.14 5.73 -4.51
N MET A 366 -11.90 4.42 -4.44
CA MET A 366 -12.35 3.60 -3.32
C MET A 366 -11.72 4.04 -2.00
N CYS A 367 -10.42 4.31 -1.99
CA CYS A 367 -9.75 4.85 -0.80
C CYS A 367 -10.34 6.21 -0.41
N PHE A 368 -10.61 7.11 -1.36
CA PHE A 368 -11.19 8.42 -1.07
C PHE A 368 -12.57 8.30 -0.41
N VAL A 369 -13.41 7.36 -0.88
CA VAL A 369 -14.70 7.06 -0.24
C VAL A 369 -14.52 6.55 1.20
N TRP A 370 -13.52 5.69 1.45
CA TRP A 370 -13.28 5.13 2.78
C TRP A 370 -12.70 6.12 3.78
N PHE A 371 -11.93 7.09 3.31
CA PHE A 371 -11.29 8.11 4.16
C PHE A 371 -12.21 9.30 4.47
N SER A 372 -13.32 9.44 3.75
CA SER A 372 -14.26 10.54 3.90
C SER A 372 -15.45 10.20 4.78
#